data_1f77bb385bbcb05301426ee73c12e884
#
_entry.id   1f77bb385bbcb05301426ee73c12e884
#
_cell.length_a   1.000
_cell.length_b   1.000
_cell.length_c   1.000
_cell.angle_alpha   90.00
_cell.angle_beta   90.00
_cell.angle_gamma   90.00
#
_symmetry.space_group_name_H-M   'P 1'
#
loop_
_entity.id
_entity.type
_entity.pdbx_description
1 polymer ?
#
loop_
_entity_poly.entity_id
_entity_poly.type
_entity_poly.pdbx_seq_one_letter_code
_entity_poly.pdbx_strand_id
1 'polypeptide(L)'
;VASLLLATGFTLAGAGSSQAATGGYVALGDSYSSGVGSGSYISSSGDCDRSTKAYPYLWNAAHGPSSFAFNACSGATTDDVLANQLGSLNSSTGLVSITIGGNDAGFADVMTTCVISSDSTCLSRINTARAYVDSTLPGKLDAVYNAISAKSPSARVVVIGYPRFYLLGQSCLGLSETKRSAINSASDYMDSAIQKRAQAHGFVFGDVRTTFTGHEICSSNSWLHSVNWTNIGESYHPTAAGQSGGYLPVLTNAA
;
A
#
# COMPACT_ATOMS: atom_id res chain seq x y z
N VAL A 1 4.96 51.08 49.01
CA VAL A 1 5.24 49.66 48.79
C VAL A 1 4.17 49.13 47.83
N ALA A 2 4.49 49.04 46.59
CA ALA A 2 3.57 48.50 45.54
C ALA A 2 4.00 47.06 45.18
N SER A 3 3.12 46.11 45.46
CA SER A 3 3.32 44.69 45.11
C SER A 3 2.81 44.44 43.71
N LEU A 4 3.71 44.02 42.81
CA LEU A 4 3.41 43.60 41.42
C LEU A 4 3.10 42.10 41.43
N LEU A 5 1.86 41.71 41.13
CA LEU A 5 1.43 40.33 40.92
C LEU A 5 1.70 39.95 39.47
N LEU A 6 2.66 39.06 39.22
CA LEU A 6 2.85 38.41 37.94
C LEU A 6 1.83 37.28 37.80
N ALA A 7 0.92 37.40 36.86
CA ALA A 7 0.04 36.31 36.43
C ALA A 7 0.74 35.50 35.33
N THR A 8 1.17 34.26 35.64
CA THR A 8 1.68 33.30 34.68
C THR A 8 0.50 32.61 33.98
N GLY A 9 0.25 33.00 32.74
CA GLY A 9 -0.71 32.31 31.86
C GLY A 9 -0.20 30.96 31.40
N PHE A 10 -0.83 29.86 31.85
CA PHE A 10 -0.64 28.52 31.27
C PHE A 10 -1.43 28.42 29.96
N THR A 11 -0.73 28.39 28.84
CA THR A 11 -1.34 27.98 27.57
C THR A 11 -1.45 26.45 27.52
N LEU A 12 -2.66 25.93 27.69
CA LEU A 12 -2.98 24.55 27.36
C LEU A 12 -2.84 24.38 25.85
N ALA A 13 -1.78 23.73 25.44
CA ALA A 13 -1.70 23.16 24.07
C ALA A 13 -2.77 22.08 23.97
N GLY A 14 -3.86 22.37 23.28
CA GLY A 14 -4.90 21.40 22.96
C GLY A 14 -4.29 20.30 22.10
N ALA A 15 -4.24 19.07 22.62
CA ALA A 15 -4.04 17.90 21.82
C ALA A 15 -5.21 17.83 20.82
N GLY A 16 -4.93 18.13 19.55
CA GLY A 16 -5.90 17.95 18.48
C GLY A 16 -6.28 16.47 18.42
N SER A 17 -7.48 16.15 18.91
CA SER A 17 -8.09 14.86 18.61
C SER A 17 -8.22 14.75 17.09
N SER A 18 -7.56 13.77 16.47
CA SER A 18 -7.83 13.40 15.09
C SER A 18 -9.30 13.02 15.02
N GLN A 19 -10.09 13.88 14.41
CA GLN A 19 -11.51 13.63 14.22
C GLN A 19 -11.60 12.48 13.22
N ALA A 20 -12.13 11.32 13.66
CA ALA A 20 -12.43 10.21 12.79
C ALA A 20 -13.20 10.70 11.57
N ALA A 21 -12.84 10.23 10.38
CA ALA A 21 -13.50 10.64 9.14
C ALA A 21 -15.02 10.42 9.29
N THR A 22 -15.79 11.50 9.35
CA THR A 22 -17.25 11.45 9.58
C THR A 22 -18.03 10.90 8.38
N GLY A 23 -17.33 10.50 7.30
CA GLY A 23 -17.89 9.97 6.06
C GLY A 23 -17.68 8.48 5.86
N GLY A 24 -18.08 7.98 4.68
CA GLY A 24 -17.84 6.60 4.27
C GLY A 24 -16.37 6.33 3.96
N TYR A 25 -15.93 5.08 4.11
CA TYR A 25 -14.62 4.62 3.71
C TYR A 25 -14.71 3.70 2.49
N VAL A 26 -13.91 3.97 1.47
CA VAL A 26 -13.78 3.13 0.27
C VAL A 26 -12.34 2.67 0.12
N ALA A 27 -12.12 1.36 0.15
CA ALA A 27 -10.81 0.75 -0.06
C ALA A 27 -10.71 0.21 -1.49
N LEU A 28 -9.77 0.77 -2.24
CA LEU A 28 -9.45 0.45 -3.63
C LEU A 28 -8.09 -0.24 -3.70
N GLY A 29 -7.76 -0.75 -4.89
CA GLY A 29 -6.41 -1.17 -5.21
C GLY A 29 -6.27 -2.61 -5.60
N ASP A 30 -5.04 -3.11 -5.45
CA ASP A 30 -4.58 -4.42 -5.86
C ASP A 30 -4.59 -5.45 -4.71
N SER A 31 -3.79 -6.51 -4.85
CA SER A 31 -3.66 -7.60 -3.89
C SER A 31 -3.13 -7.16 -2.52
N TYR A 32 -2.35 -6.09 -2.43
CA TYR A 32 -1.85 -5.56 -1.16
C TYR A 32 -2.97 -4.90 -0.36
N SER A 33 -3.89 -4.21 -1.03
CA SER A 33 -5.10 -3.66 -0.42
C SER A 33 -6.15 -4.73 -0.16
N SER A 34 -6.33 -5.74 -1.05
CA SER A 34 -7.30 -6.82 -0.83
C SER A 34 -6.88 -7.77 0.30
N GLY A 35 -5.58 -7.87 0.58
CA GLY A 35 -5.02 -8.66 1.68
C GLY A 35 -4.62 -10.08 1.28
N VAL A 36 -4.23 -10.30 0.02
CA VAL A 36 -3.61 -11.56 -0.41
C VAL A 36 -2.44 -11.91 0.51
N GLY A 37 -2.30 -13.16 0.88
CA GLY A 37 -1.27 -13.65 1.80
C GLY A 37 -1.66 -13.57 3.28
N SER A 38 -2.73 -12.87 3.65
CA SER A 38 -3.11 -12.73 5.07
C SER A 38 -4.11 -13.79 5.56
N GLY A 39 -4.61 -14.66 4.66
CA GLY A 39 -5.62 -15.67 4.98
C GLY A 39 -6.98 -15.07 5.31
N SER A 40 -7.90 -15.89 5.82
CA SER A 40 -9.25 -15.46 6.21
C SER A 40 -10.01 -14.71 5.12
N TYR A 41 -9.94 -15.24 3.90
CA TYR A 41 -10.59 -14.65 2.73
C TYR A 41 -12.11 -14.65 2.82
N ILE A 42 -12.72 -13.58 2.34
CA ILE A 42 -14.17 -13.41 2.25
C ILE A 42 -14.65 -14.18 1.02
N SER A 43 -15.35 -15.28 1.21
CA SER A 43 -15.75 -16.18 0.12
C SER A 43 -16.55 -15.50 -0.99
N SER A 44 -17.37 -14.51 -0.66
CA SER A 44 -18.11 -13.72 -1.65
C SER A 44 -17.26 -12.77 -2.49
N SER A 45 -15.98 -12.64 -2.18
CA SER A 45 -15.05 -11.79 -2.97
C SER A 45 -14.51 -12.48 -4.23
N GLY A 46 -14.71 -13.81 -4.36
CA GLY A 46 -14.19 -14.57 -5.49
C GLY A 46 -12.68 -14.34 -5.68
N ASP A 47 -12.26 -14.23 -6.92
CA ASP A 47 -10.85 -14.04 -7.31
C ASP A 47 -10.22 -12.72 -6.83
N CYS A 48 -10.99 -11.84 -6.20
CA CYS A 48 -10.41 -10.63 -5.59
C CYS A 48 -9.66 -10.91 -4.29
N ASP A 49 -9.83 -12.09 -3.67
CA ASP A 49 -9.13 -12.53 -2.47
C ASP A 49 -9.14 -11.49 -1.35
N ARG A 50 -10.29 -10.82 -1.13
CA ARG A 50 -10.42 -9.86 -0.04
C ARG A 50 -10.39 -10.57 1.31
N SER A 51 -9.55 -10.10 2.22
CA SER A 51 -9.35 -10.71 3.53
C SER A 51 -9.93 -9.86 4.65
N THR A 52 -10.51 -10.53 5.66
CA THR A 52 -10.89 -9.88 6.92
C THR A 52 -9.68 -9.46 7.76
N LYS A 53 -8.46 -9.88 7.37
CA LYS A 53 -7.19 -9.47 7.97
C LYS A 53 -6.45 -8.42 7.15
N ALA A 54 -7.01 -7.96 6.02
CA ALA A 54 -6.46 -6.85 5.25
C ALA A 54 -6.55 -5.54 6.03
N TYR A 55 -5.56 -4.66 5.87
CA TYR A 55 -5.51 -3.38 6.58
C TYR A 55 -6.77 -2.52 6.43
N PRO A 56 -7.47 -2.50 5.27
CA PRO A 56 -8.70 -1.73 5.15
C PRO A 56 -9.82 -2.30 6.01
N TYR A 57 -9.93 -3.62 6.07
CA TYR A 57 -10.96 -4.27 6.88
C TYR A 57 -10.69 -4.06 8.37
N LEU A 58 -9.41 -4.17 8.79
CA LEU A 58 -9.00 -3.92 10.18
C LEU A 58 -9.24 -2.46 10.58
N TRP A 59 -8.94 -1.51 9.69
CA TRP A 59 -9.20 -0.09 9.94
C TRP A 59 -10.69 0.19 10.08
N ASN A 60 -11.51 -0.34 9.18
CA ASN A 60 -12.97 -0.24 9.29
C ASN A 60 -13.50 -0.77 10.61
N ALA A 61 -13.04 -1.95 11.04
CA ALA A 61 -13.47 -2.56 12.30
C ALA A 61 -13.09 -1.71 13.54
N ALA A 62 -11.94 -1.02 13.49
CA ALA A 62 -11.46 -0.21 14.60
C ALA A 62 -12.08 1.19 14.67
N HIS A 63 -12.49 1.79 13.54
CA HIS A 63 -12.90 3.20 13.48
C HIS A 63 -14.39 3.41 13.20
N GLY A 64 -15.11 2.41 12.67
CA GLY A 64 -16.56 2.44 12.45
C GLY A 64 -17.02 3.60 11.56
N PRO A 65 -16.49 3.77 10.32
CA PRO A 65 -16.96 4.82 9.40
C PRO A 65 -18.46 4.63 9.10
N SER A 66 -19.11 5.68 8.60
CA SER A 66 -20.57 5.65 8.32
C SER A 66 -20.98 4.59 7.29
N SER A 67 -20.04 4.19 6.43
CA SER A 67 -20.17 3.07 5.49
C SER A 67 -18.78 2.54 5.13
N PHE A 68 -18.70 1.28 4.66
CA PHE A 68 -17.46 0.68 4.19
C PHE A 68 -17.68 -0.05 2.87
N ALA A 69 -16.93 0.32 1.85
CA ALA A 69 -16.89 -0.39 0.58
C ALA A 69 -15.48 -0.94 0.35
N PHE A 70 -15.36 -2.27 0.26
CA PHE A 70 -14.11 -2.97 0.06
C PHE A 70 -14.01 -3.45 -1.39
N ASN A 71 -13.48 -2.61 -2.28
CA ASN A 71 -13.45 -2.84 -3.73
C ASN A 71 -12.10 -3.30 -4.26
N ALA A 72 -11.04 -3.30 -3.44
CA ALA A 72 -9.73 -3.80 -3.84
C ALA A 72 -9.82 -5.23 -4.38
N CYS A 73 -8.99 -5.56 -5.37
CA CYS A 73 -9.05 -6.85 -6.04
C CYS A 73 -7.64 -7.36 -6.39
N SER A 74 -7.37 -8.62 -6.09
CA SER A 74 -6.11 -9.29 -6.45
C SER A 74 -5.81 -9.13 -7.94
N GLY A 75 -4.56 -8.81 -8.29
CA GLY A 75 -4.13 -8.64 -9.67
C GLY A 75 -4.54 -7.34 -10.36
N ALA A 76 -5.31 -6.46 -9.69
CA ALA A 76 -5.82 -5.26 -10.33
C ALA A 76 -4.69 -4.32 -10.81
N THR A 77 -4.86 -3.83 -12.03
CA THR A 77 -4.11 -2.73 -12.63
C THR A 77 -4.88 -1.41 -12.45
N THR A 78 -4.26 -0.30 -12.84
CA THR A 78 -4.93 1.01 -12.87
C THR A 78 -6.18 1.00 -13.75
N ASP A 79 -6.15 0.27 -14.87
CA ASP A 79 -7.30 0.15 -15.78
C ASP A 79 -8.45 -0.63 -15.11
N ASP A 80 -8.14 -1.66 -14.30
CA ASP A 80 -9.14 -2.40 -13.54
C ASP A 80 -9.78 -1.54 -12.44
N VAL A 81 -9.00 -0.70 -11.78
CA VAL A 81 -9.54 0.26 -10.79
C VAL A 81 -10.54 1.19 -11.47
N LEU A 82 -10.18 1.78 -12.61
CA LEU A 82 -11.06 2.66 -13.37
C LEU A 82 -12.35 1.96 -13.82
N ALA A 83 -12.24 0.74 -14.30
CA ALA A 83 -13.38 -0.02 -14.85
C ALA A 83 -14.31 -0.56 -13.75
N ASN A 84 -13.77 -1.02 -12.61
CA ASN A 84 -14.50 -1.93 -11.73
C ASN A 84 -14.60 -1.47 -10.26
N GLN A 85 -13.74 -0.54 -9.79
CA GLN A 85 -13.66 -0.28 -8.35
C GLN A 85 -14.28 1.04 -7.91
N LEU A 86 -14.55 1.98 -8.82
CA LEU A 86 -14.95 3.36 -8.47
C LEU A 86 -16.47 3.54 -8.22
N GLY A 87 -17.25 2.45 -8.33
CA GLY A 87 -18.71 2.54 -8.26
C GLY A 87 -19.26 2.98 -6.90
N SER A 88 -18.53 2.74 -5.81
CA SER A 88 -18.92 3.09 -4.44
C SER A 88 -18.53 4.52 -4.03
N LEU A 89 -17.68 5.19 -4.82
CA LEU A 89 -17.25 6.55 -4.54
C LEU A 89 -18.40 7.55 -4.78
N ASN A 90 -18.57 8.48 -3.87
CA ASN A 90 -19.57 9.56 -3.95
C ASN A 90 -19.16 10.74 -3.07
N SER A 91 -19.95 11.81 -3.06
CA SER A 91 -19.67 13.04 -2.31
C SER A 91 -19.67 12.88 -0.79
N SER A 92 -20.23 11.79 -0.24
CA SER A 92 -20.19 11.47 1.19
C SER A 92 -19.02 10.56 1.58
N THR A 93 -18.16 10.15 0.64
CA THR A 93 -16.94 9.41 0.93
C THR A 93 -15.96 10.33 1.66
N GLY A 94 -15.59 9.97 2.89
CA GLY A 94 -14.67 10.73 3.73
C GLY A 94 -13.22 10.24 3.63
N LEU A 95 -13.03 8.93 3.39
CA LEU A 95 -11.71 8.31 3.28
C LEU A 95 -11.64 7.39 2.06
N VAL A 96 -10.53 7.45 1.34
CA VAL A 96 -10.16 6.48 0.31
C VAL A 96 -8.75 5.99 0.60
N SER A 97 -8.52 4.67 0.57
CA SER A 97 -7.16 4.10 0.55
C SER A 97 -6.94 3.29 -0.72
N ILE A 98 -5.70 3.29 -1.22
CA ILE A 98 -5.36 2.56 -2.44
C ILE A 98 -3.88 2.17 -2.47
N THR A 99 -3.58 0.91 -2.82
CA THR A 99 -2.28 0.44 -3.34
C THR A 99 -2.48 0.09 -4.81
N ILE A 100 -1.68 0.65 -5.73
CA ILE A 100 -1.86 0.39 -7.16
C ILE A 100 -0.59 0.71 -7.96
N GLY A 101 -0.40 0.03 -9.09
CA GLY A 101 0.67 0.27 -10.04
C GLY A 101 1.68 -0.89 -10.16
N GLY A 102 1.77 -1.76 -9.16
CA GLY A 102 2.67 -2.90 -9.17
C GLY A 102 2.38 -3.87 -10.32
N ASN A 103 1.11 -4.19 -10.55
CA ASN A 103 0.68 -5.07 -11.65
C ASN A 103 0.85 -4.42 -13.01
N ASP A 104 0.62 -3.09 -13.12
CA ASP A 104 0.88 -2.33 -14.35
C ASP A 104 2.35 -2.45 -14.79
N ALA A 105 3.29 -2.40 -13.85
CA ALA A 105 4.73 -2.57 -14.11
C ALA A 105 5.16 -4.04 -14.30
N GLY A 106 4.24 -4.99 -14.17
CA GLY A 106 4.49 -6.42 -14.36
C GLY A 106 5.19 -7.09 -13.19
N PHE A 107 4.79 -6.78 -11.95
CA PHE A 107 5.39 -7.30 -10.72
C PHE A 107 5.54 -8.83 -10.72
N ALA A 108 4.48 -9.57 -11.04
CA ALA A 108 4.51 -11.04 -11.03
C ALA A 108 5.53 -11.62 -12.02
N ASP A 109 5.64 -11.02 -13.21
CA ASP A 109 6.60 -11.45 -14.22
C ASP A 109 8.05 -11.08 -13.83
N VAL A 110 8.27 -9.91 -13.22
CA VAL A 110 9.58 -9.54 -12.64
C VAL A 110 10.01 -10.58 -11.62
N MET A 111 9.14 -10.92 -10.67
CA MET A 111 9.47 -11.86 -9.59
C MET A 111 9.70 -13.26 -10.14
N THR A 112 8.84 -13.75 -11.03
CA THR A 112 9.02 -15.04 -11.70
C THR A 112 10.35 -15.10 -12.45
N THR A 113 10.66 -14.09 -13.27
CA THR A 113 11.91 -14.02 -13.99
C THR A 113 13.12 -14.05 -13.06
N CYS A 114 13.07 -13.27 -11.96
CA CYS A 114 14.16 -13.24 -10.98
C CYS A 114 14.35 -14.59 -10.27
N VAL A 115 13.28 -15.33 -10.00
CA VAL A 115 13.35 -16.65 -9.34
C VAL A 115 13.99 -17.70 -10.25
N ILE A 116 13.60 -17.76 -11.53
CA ILE A 116 13.97 -18.88 -12.41
C ILE A 116 15.15 -18.61 -13.36
N SER A 117 15.60 -17.35 -13.47
CA SER A 117 16.61 -16.96 -14.46
C SER A 117 17.95 -16.56 -13.83
N SER A 118 18.95 -16.20 -14.64
CA SER A 118 20.23 -15.64 -14.19
C SER A 118 20.08 -14.24 -13.59
N ASP A 119 21.11 -13.75 -12.89
CA ASP A 119 21.15 -12.39 -12.37
C ASP A 119 20.99 -11.36 -13.49
N SER A 120 21.71 -11.54 -14.60
CA SER A 120 21.63 -10.61 -15.73
C SER A 120 20.24 -10.53 -16.36
N THR A 121 19.53 -11.66 -16.49
CA THR A 121 18.17 -11.70 -17.01
C THR A 121 17.18 -11.03 -16.05
N CYS A 122 17.30 -11.29 -14.74
CA CYS A 122 16.51 -10.63 -13.72
C CYS A 122 16.70 -9.11 -13.74
N LEU A 123 17.95 -8.64 -13.78
CA LEU A 123 18.27 -7.20 -13.86
C LEU A 123 17.72 -6.56 -15.13
N SER A 124 17.81 -7.23 -16.26
CA SER A 124 17.23 -6.75 -17.53
C SER A 124 15.71 -6.59 -17.42
N ARG A 125 15.02 -7.59 -16.84
CA ARG A 125 13.56 -7.51 -16.64
C ARG A 125 13.16 -6.38 -15.68
N ILE A 126 13.93 -6.18 -14.61
CA ILE A 126 13.73 -5.04 -13.67
C ILE A 126 13.89 -3.70 -14.41
N ASN A 127 14.90 -3.56 -15.27
CA ASN A 127 15.11 -2.34 -16.04
C ASN A 127 13.94 -2.06 -17.01
N THR A 128 13.35 -3.10 -17.61
CA THR A 128 12.13 -2.96 -18.41
C THR A 128 10.96 -2.45 -17.58
N ALA A 129 10.77 -2.97 -16.35
CA ALA A 129 9.75 -2.48 -15.44
C ALA A 129 9.97 -1.02 -15.05
N ARG A 130 11.22 -0.61 -14.77
CA ARG A 130 11.56 0.79 -14.48
C ARG A 130 11.26 1.72 -15.64
N ALA A 131 11.58 1.31 -16.87
CA ALA A 131 11.25 2.10 -18.05
C ALA A 131 9.73 2.32 -18.20
N TYR A 132 8.92 1.33 -17.84
CA TYR A 132 7.46 1.47 -17.78
C TYR A 132 7.02 2.45 -16.67
N VAL A 133 7.63 2.36 -15.49
CA VAL A 133 7.38 3.30 -14.36
C VAL A 133 7.71 4.74 -14.74
N ASP A 134 8.70 4.96 -15.60
CA ASP A 134 9.06 6.32 -16.07
C ASP A 134 8.10 6.85 -17.13
N SER A 135 7.78 6.02 -18.11
CA SER A 135 7.14 6.48 -19.35
C SER A 135 5.62 6.37 -19.36
N THR A 136 5.08 5.38 -18.66
CA THR A 136 3.67 4.98 -18.81
C THR A 136 2.87 5.09 -17.51
N LEU A 137 3.43 4.57 -16.42
CA LEU A 137 2.72 4.51 -15.13
C LEU A 137 2.24 5.88 -14.62
N PRO A 138 2.98 7.00 -14.76
CA PRO A 138 2.53 8.29 -14.25
C PRO A 138 1.18 8.73 -14.81
N GLY A 139 0.98 8.61 -16.12
CA GLY A 139 -0.30 8.97 -16.76
C GLY A 139 -1.47 8.06 -16.33
N LYS A 140 -1.18 6.79 -16.09
CA LYS A 140 -2.17 5.82 -15.59
C LYS A 140 -2.59 6.12 -14.15
N LEU A 141 -1.64 6.43 -13.27
CA LEU A 141 -1.92 6.86 -11.89
C LEU A 141 -2.74 8.16 -11.89
N ASP A 142 -2.38 9.12 -12.72
CA ASP A 142 -3.13 10.38 -12.84
C ASP A 142 -4.58 10.15 -13.26
N ALA A 143 -4.84 9.24 -14.18
CA ALA A 143 -6.20 8.91 -14.60
C ALA A 143 -7.04 8.37 -13.42
N VAL A 144 -6.46 7.45 -12.62
CA VAL A 144 -7.12 6.92 -11.40
C VAL A 144 -7.36 8.04 -10.39
N TYR A 145 -6.36 8.85 -10.09
CA TYR A 145 -6.44 9.89 -9.05
C TYR A 145 -7.41 11.00 -9.45
N ASN A 146 -7.45 11.40 -10.71
CA ASN A 146 -8.45 12.31 -11.25
C ASN A 146 -9.87 11.76 -11.09
N ALA A 147 -10.07 10.48 -11.40
CA ALA A 147 -11.38 9.84 -11.28
C ALA A 147 -11.85 9.73 -9.81
N ILE A 148 -10.94 9.47 -8.86
CA ILE A 148 -11.23 9.49 -7.43
C ILE A 148 -11.64 10.90 -6.99
N SER A 149 -10.85 11.94 -7.35
CA SER A 149 -11.14 13.33 -7.02
C SER A 149 -12.47 13.81 -7.58
N ALA A 150 -12.80 13.42 -8.82
CA ALA A 150 -14.05 13.79 -9.46
C ALA A 150 -15.28 13.20 -8.77
N LYS A 151 -15.18 11.96 -8.26
CA LYS A 151 -16.30 11.26 -7.60
C LYS A 151 -16.42 11.62 -6.11
N SER A 152 -15.31 11.90 -5.45
CA SER A 152 -15.23 12.14 -4.01
C SER A 152 -14.32 13.34 -3.70
N PRO A 153 -14.72 14.56 -4.07
CA PRO A 153 -13.87 15.75 -4.06
C PRO A 153 -13.43 16.19 -2.66
N SER A 154 -14.16 15.76 -1.62
CA SER A 154 -13.85 16.09 -0.22
C SER A 154 -13.18 14.94 0.53
N ALA A 155 -12.95 13.79 -0.12
CA ALA A 155 -12.36 12.65 0.52
C ALA A 155 -10.89 12.88 0.84
N ARG A 156 -10.46 12.45 2.02
CA ARG A 156 -9.03 12.22 2.27
C ARG A 156 -8.60 10.98 1.53
N VAL A 157 -7.61 11.11 0.66
CA VAL A 157 -7.08 9.98 -0.12
C VAL A 157 -5.69 9.63 0.35
N VAL A 158 -5.51 8.37 0.74
CA VAL A 158 -4.23 7.80 1.17
C VAL A 158 -3.78 6.77 0.15
N VAL A 159 -2.75 7.11 -0.59
CA VAL A 159 -2.05 6.19 -1.50
C VAL A 159 -0.94 5.53 -0.73
N ILE A 160 -0.95 4.20 -0.63
CA ILE A 160 0.03 3.47 0.17
C ILE A 160 1.00 2.75 -0.76
N GLY A 161 2.29 2.85 -0.46
CA GLY A 161 3.36 2.22 -1.23
C GLY A 161 3.55 0.74 -0.93
N TYR A 162 4.63 0.19 -1.48
CA TYR A 162 5.03 -1.21 -1.31
C TYR A 162 6.26 -1.32 -0.40
N PRO A 163 6.43 -2.43 0.34
CA PRO A 163 7.59 -2.61 1.20
C PRO A 163 8.84 -2.96 0.38
N ARG A 164 10.01 -2.82 0.99
CA ARG A 164 11.19 -3.55 0.54
C ARG A 164 10.98 -5.02 0.83
N PHE A 165 11.34 -5.87 -0.14
CA PHE A 165 11.03 -7.30 -0.05
C PHE A 165 12.02 -8.09 0.78
N TYR A 166 13.31 -7.77 0.71
CA TYR A 166 14.37 -8.60 1.25
C TYR A 166 15.25 -7.88 2.26
N LEU A 167 15.53 -8.53 3.37
CA LEU A 167 16.62 -8.14 4.26
C LEU A 167 17.94 -8.46 3.57
N LEU A 168 18.81 -7.44 3.44
CA LEU A 168 20.12 -7.55 2.79
C LEU A 168 21.24 -7.76 3.81
N GLY A 169 22.42 -8.14 3.32
CA GLY A 169 23.62 -8.30 4.15
C GLY A 169 23.65 -9.59 4.97
N GLN A 170 22.78 -10.55 4.67
CA GLN A 170 22.76 -11.84 5.35
C GLN A 170 22.44 -13.01 4.41
N SER A 171 22.74 -14.23 4.85
CA SER A 171 22.38 -15.43 4.10
C SER A 171 20.86 -15.55 3.94
N CYS A 172 20.43 -15.82 2.72
CA CYS A 172 19.03 -15.99 2.37
C CYS A 172 18.92 -17.01 1.24
N LEU A 173 18.12 -18.05 1.44
CA LEU A 173 17.94 -19.09 0.42
C LEU A 173 17.14 -18.54 -0.78
N GLY A 174 17.51 -19.00 -1.97
CA GLY A 174 16.82 -18.70 -3.22
C GLY A 174 17.55 -17.66 -4.08
N LEU A 175 17.17 -16.37 -3.97
CA LEU A 175 17.75 -15.32 -4.81
C LEU A 175 19.14 -14.86 -4.34
N SER A 176 20.02 -14.56 -5.30
CA SER A 176 21.32 -13.93 -5.02
C SER A 176 21.14 -12.55 -4.35
N GLU A 177 22.17 -12.09 -3.64
CA GLU A 177 22.18 -10.73 -3.05
C GLU A 177 21.97 -9.66 -4.12
N THR A 178 22.56 -9.85 -5.30
CA THR A 178 22.40 -8.96 -6.46
C THR A 178 20.93 -8.81 -6.86
N LYS A 179 20.19 -9.92 -6.99
CA LYS A 179 18.76 -9.88 -7.31
C LYS A 179 17.93 -9.24 -6.21
N ARG A 180 18.19 -9.61 -4.96
CA ARG A 180 17.47 -9.06 -3.79
C ARG A 180 17.63 -7.55 -3.67
N SER A 181 18.85 -7.08 -3.82
CA SER A 181 19.18 -5.64 -3.82
C SER A 181 18.48 -4.91 -4.98
N ALA A 182 18.49 -5.49 -6.18
CA ALA A 182 17.84 -4.91 -7.35
C ALA A 182 16.30 -4.85 -7.21
N ILE A 183 15.68 -5.88 -6.62
CA ILE A 183 14.24 -5.91 -6.34
C ILE A 183 13.86 -4.83 -5.32
N ASN A 184 14.59 -4.71 -4.21
CA ASN A 184 14.36 -3.65 -3.23
C ASN A 184 14.50 -2.25 -3.86
N SER A 185 15.54 -2.05 -4.66
CA SER A 185 15.75 -0.78 -5.36
C SER A 185 14.65 -0.48 -6.39
N ALA A 186 14.07 -1.51 -7.01
CA ALA A 186 12.93 -1.34 -7.91
C ALA A 186 11.64 -0.97 -7.16
N SER A 187 11.42 -1.54 -5.97
CA SER A 187 10.31 -1.16 -5.09
C SER A 187 10.45 0.30 -4.63
N ASP A 188 11.62 0.71 -4.16
CA ASP A 188 11.90 2.11 -3.78
C ASP A 188 11.67 3.09 -4.95
N TYR A 189 12.06 2.68 -6.15
CA TYR A 189 11.89 3.47 -7.37
C TYR A 189 10.41 3.66 -7.73
N MET A 190 9.64 2.59 -7.68
CA MET A 190 8.20 2.62 -7.90
C MET A 190 7.49 3.50 -6.88
N ASP A 191 7.78 3.32 -5.59
CA ASP A 191 7.22 4.14 -4.52
C ASP A 191 7.50 5.63 -4.71
N SER A 192 8.70 5.97 -5.18
CA SER A 192 9.05 7.37 -5.49
C SER A 192 8.17 7.95 -6.61
N ALA A 193 7.87 7.16 -7.64
CA ALA A 193 6.97 7.57 -8.72
C ALA A 193 5.53 7.72 -8.24
N ILE A 194 5.03 6.74 -7.48
CA ILE A 194 3.68 6.75 -6.89
C ILE A 194 3.52 7.95 -5.95
N GLN A 195 4.48 8.17 -5.04
CA GLN A 195 4.50 9.31 -4.12
C GLN A 195 4.42 10.64 -4.85
N LYS A 196 5.24 10.82 -5.89
CA LYS A 196 5.27 12.04 -6.70
C LYS A 196 3.90 12.32 -7.32
N ARG A 197 3.22 11.28 -7.84
CA ARG A 197 1.88 11.43 -8.45
C ARG A 197 0.82 11.69 -7.40
N ALA A 198 0.82 10.96 -6.28
CA ALA A 198 -0.11 11.18 -5.17
C ALA A 198 -0.03 12.63 -4.65
N GLN A 199 1.17 13.12 -4.39
CA GLN A 199 1.39 14.49 -3.91
C GLN A 199 0.96 15.55 -4.94
N ALA A 200 1.14 15.32 -6.25
CA ALA A 200 0.68 16.22 -7.30
C ALA A 200 -0.85 16.36 -7.34
N HIS A 201 -1.58 15.38 -6.84
CA HIS A 201 -3.05 15.41 -6.69
C HIS A 201 -3.51 15.87 -5.30
N GLY A 202 -2.59 16.28 -4.41
CA GLY A 202 -2.93 16.66 -3.04
C GLY A 202 -3.25 15.47 -2.13
N PHE A 203 -2.93 14.26 -2.56
CA PHE A 203 -3.15 13.03 -1.80
C PHE A 203 -1.98 12.76 -0.83
N VAL A 204 -2.28 12.03 0.23
CA VAL A 204 -1.25 11.61 1.19
C VAL A 204 -0.60 10.32 0.68
N PHE A 205 0.73 10.27 0.70
CA PHE A 205 1.46 9.02 0.46
C PHE A 205 1.81 8.36 1.80
N GLY A 206 1.38 7.12 1.96
CA GLY A 206 1.69 6.26 3.10
C GLY A 206 2.90 5.37 2.80
N ASP A 207 4.04 5.66 3.41
CA ASP A 207 5.27 4.88 3.22
C ASP A 207 5.35 3.74 4.23
N VAL A 208 5.24 2.50 3.75
CA VAL A 208 5.30 1.29 4.59
C VAL A 208 6.72 0.75 4.78
N ARG A 209 7.72 1.29 4.08
CA ARG A 209 9.10 0.76 4.13
C ARG A 209 9.68 0.82 5.54
N THR A 210 9.36 1.87 6.29
CA THR A 210 9.82 2.02 7.68
C THR A 210 9.18 1.01 8.61
N THR A 211 7.87 0.75 8.48
CA THR A 211 7.16 -0.22 9.33
C THR A 211 7.58 -1.67 9.04
N PHE A 212 8.01 -1.95 7.80
CA PHE A 212 8.52 -3.28 7.43
C PHE A 212 10.01 -3.48 7.72
N THR A 213 10.75 -2.45 8.17
CA THR A 213 12.18 -2.60 8.51
C THR A 213 12.39 -3.66 9.60
N GLY A 214 13.21 -4.68 9.29
CA GLY A 214 13.45 -5.84 10.15
C GLY A 214 12.40 -6.95 10.02
N HIS A 215 11.41 -6.76 9.14
CA HIS A 215 10.34 -7.72 8.84
C HIS A 215 10.29 -8.14 7.36
N GLU A 216 11.34 -7.82 6.61
CA GLU A 216 11.50 -8.26 5.23
C GLU A 216 11.71 -9.78 5.15
N ILE A 217 11.57 -10.34 3.96
CA ILE A 217 11.92 -11.74 3.69
C ILE A 217 13.38 -11.98 4.11
N CYS A 218 13.65 -13.11 4.75
CA CYS A 218 14.92 -13.50 5.35
C CYS A 218 15.24 -12.84 6.70
N SER A 219 14.37 -12.00 7.25
CA SER A 219 14.45 -11.65 8.67
C SER A 219 13.96 -12.83 9.55
N SER A 220 14.28 -12.80 10.84
CA SER A 220 13.81 -13.79 11.80
C SER A 220 12.29 -13.72 12.06
N ASN A 221 11.66 -12.61 11.70
CA ASN A 221 10.23 -12.36 11.87
C ASN A 221 9.66 -11.67 10.61
N SER A 222 9.65 -12.39 9.49
CA SER A 222 9.18 -11.87 8.22
C SER A 222 7.66 -11.61 8.23
N TRP A 223 7.27 -10.46 7.74
CA TRP A 223 5.87 -10.06 7.49
C TRP A 223 5.48 -10.19 6.02
N LEU A 224 6.37 -10.72 5.20
CA LEU A 224 6.15 -11.02 3.79
C LEU A 224 6.34 -12.52 3.56
N HIS A 225 5.50 -13.11 2.72
CA HIS A 225 5.76 -14.46 2.22
C HIS A 225 6.96 -14.43 1.28
N SER A 226 7.83 -15.41 1.40
CA SER A 226 8.77 -15.79 0.35
C SER A 226 8.00 -16.52 -0.77
N VAL A 227 8.70 -17.17 -1.71
CA VAL A 227 8.04 -18.04 -2.68
C VAL A 227 7.24 -19.12 -1.96
N ASN A 228 5.94 -19.13 -2.16
CA ASN A 228 5.03 -20.14 -1.62
C ASN A 228 4.64 -21.13 -2.74
N TRP A 229 5.34 -22.25 -2.81
CA TRP A 229 5.12 -23.26 -3.85
C TRP A 229 3.76 -23.98 -3.73
N THR A 230 3.12 -23.94 -2.58
CA THR A 230 1.80 -24.54 -2.35
C THR A 230 0.66 -23.58 -2.70
N ASN A 231 0.91 -22.27 -2.66
CA ASN A 231 0.00 -21.21 -3.07
C ASN A 231 0.80 -20.07 -3.70
N ILE A 232 1.14 -20.21 -4.97
CA ILE A 232 2.04 -19.27 -5.65
C ILE A 232 1.50 -17.84 -5.67
N GLY A 233 0.18 -17.66 -5.65
CA GLY A 233 -0.47 -16.36 -5.62
C GLY A 233 -0.19 -15.56 -4.35
N GLU A 234 0.14 -16.22 -3.23
CA GLU A 234 0.48 -15.55 -1.97
C GLU A 234 1.97 -15.14 -1.89
N SER A 235 2.81 -15.60 -2.83
CA SER A 235 4.24 -15.26 -2.85
C SER A 235 4.44 -13.76 -2.89
N TYR A 236 5.35 -13.27 -2.05
CA TYR A 236 5.71 -11.86 -1.95
C TYR A 236 4.64 -10.92 -1.41
N HIS A 237 3.51 -11.45 -0.97
CA HIS A 237 2.45 -10.67 -0.34
C HIS A 237 2.61 -10.58 1.19
N PRO A 238 2.03 -9.54 1.83
CA PRO A 238 2.06 -9.40 3.27
C PRO A 238 1.29 -10.51 3.97
N THR A 239 1.87 -11.03 5.06
CA THR A 239 1.16 -11.91 6.00
C THR A 239 0.11 -11.10 6.78
N ALA A 240 -0.71 -11.78 7.60
CA ALA A 240 -1.62 -11.10 8.53
C ALA A 240 -0.87 -10.12 9.46
N ALA A 241 0.36 -10.46 9.88
CA ALA A 241 1.21 -9.56 10.67
C ALA A 241 1.67 -8.35 9.84
N GLY A 242 2.01 -8.54 8.56
CA GLY A 242 2.34 -7.44 7.65
C GLY A 242 1.18 -6.49 7.40
N GLN A 243 -0.05 -7.02 7.32
CA GLN A 243 -1.25 -6.19 7.20
C GLN A 243 -1.50 -5.38 8.48
N SER A 244 -1.46 -6.02 9.65
CA SER A 244 -1.79 -5.38 10.94
C SER A 244 -0.66 -4.53 11.52
N GLY A 245 0.60 -4.93 11.36
CA GLY A 245 1.77 -4.23 11.90
C GLY A 245 2.45 -3.29 10.91
N GLY A 246 2.36 -3.60 9.60
CA GLY A 246 2.98 -2.83 8.54
C GLY A 246 2.07 -1.79 7.91
N TYR A 247 0.95 -2.22 7.34
CA TYR A 247 0.03 -1.36 6.57
C TYR A 247 -0.95 -0.57 7.44
N LEU A 248 -1.60 -1.23 8.41
CA LEU A 248 -2.64 -0.60 9.24
C LEU A 248 -2.16 0.65 10.00
N PRO A 249 -0.98 0.67 10.65
CA PRO A 249 -0.48 1.87 11.31
C PRO A 249 -0.26 3.04 10.36
N VAL A 250 0.21 2.75 9.13
CA VAL A 250 0.44 3.77 8.10
C VAL A 250 -0.89 4.39 7.66
N LEU A 251 -1.92 3.57 7.38
CA LEU A 251 -3.25 4.11 7.07
C LEU A 251 -3.81 4.91 8.25
N THR A 252 -3.72 4.38 9.48
CA THR A 252 -4.27 5.04 10.69
C THR A 252 -3.65 6.42 10.93
N ASN A 253 -2.34 6.55 10.72
CA ASN A 253 -1.65 7.82 10.89
C ASN A 253 -1.92 8.83 9.76
N ALA A 254 -2.34 8.33 8.60
CA ALA A 254 -2.57 9.14 7.40
C ALA A 254 -4.04 9.51 7.17
N ALA A 255 -4.99 8.80 7.79
CA ALA A 255 -6.44 8.95 7.63
C ALA A 255 -7.04 10.21 8.28
#